data_01931f38888b8eb01c19608985755941
#
_entry.id   01931f38888b8eb01c19608985755941
#
_cell.length_a   1.000
_cell.length_b   1.000
_cell.length_c   1.000
_cell.angle_alpha   90.00
_cell.angle_beta   90.00
_cell.angle_gamma   90.00
#
_symmetry.space_group_name_H-M   'P 1'
#
loop_
_entity.id
_entity.type
_entity.pdbx_description
1 polymer ?
#
loop_
_entity_poly.entity_id
_entity_poly.type
_entity_poly.pdbx_seq_one_letter_code
_entity_poly.pdbx_strand_id
1 'polypeptide(L)'
;MTTITTDRRSAAEALDRLIAVARSDTGQSRRVANFLLAWWCGEEHGHFPIADMFGLDRAIAADIAAIIGFLGQQPCAVYADEFGRRKEIRDLIRLWRPARTEAA
;
A
#
# COMPACT_ATOMS: atom_id res chain seq x y z
N MET A 1 0.51 -23.12 -17.77
CA MET A 1 0.01 -21.84 -17.25
C MET A 1 0.96 -21.30 -16.19
N THR A 2 1.30 -20.05 -16.31
CA THR A 2 2.22 -19.44 -15.34
C THR A 2 1.43 -18.92 -14.14
N THR A 3 1.82 -19.35 -12.95
CA THR A 3 1.23 -18.83 -11.71
C THR A 3 2.09 -17.67 -11.22
N ILE A 4 1.47 -16.53 -11.03
CA ILE A 4 2.15 -15.38 -10.46
C ILE A 4 2.24 -15.60 -8.95
N THR A 5 3.47 -15.75 -8.46
CA THR A 5 3.72 -16.00 -7.04
C THR A 5 4.68 -14.94 -6.51
N THR A 6 4.31 -14.31 -5.41
CA THR A 6 5.18 -13.38 -4.71
C THR A 6 5.46 -13.96 -3.33
N ASP A 7 6.74 -14.14 -3.00
CA ASP A 7 7.09 -14.60 -1.66
C ASP A 7 7.06 -13.43 -0.66
N ARG A 8 7.14 -13.77 0.62
CA ARG A 8 7.04 -12.77 1.69
C ARG A 8 8.16 -11.73 1.61
N ARG A 9 9.37 -12.15 1.27
CA ARG A 9 10.51 -11.25 1.16
C ARG A 9 10.31 -10.25 0.02
N SER A 10 9.87 -10.71 -1.14
CA SER A 10 9.60 -9.84 -2.28
C SER A 10 8.47 -8.86 -1.98
N ALA A 11 7.44 -9.33 -1.28
CA ALA A 11 6.33 -8.46 -0.86
C ALA A 11 6.83 -7.38 0.10
N ALA A 12 7.68 -7.74 1.06
CA ALA A 12 8.25 -6.76 2.00
C ALA A 12 9.10 -5.71 1.28
N GLU A 13 9.91 -6.14 0.31
CA GLU A 13 10.71 -5.21 -0.48
C GLU A 13 9.82 -4.26 -1.31
N ALA A 14 8.76 -4.78 -1.91
CA ALA A 14 7.80 -3.96 -2.65
C ALA A 14 7.13 -2.95 -1.71
N LEU A 15 6.73 -3.39 -0.51
CA LEU A 15 6.13 -2.52 0.49
C LEU A 15 7.07 -1.37 0.86
N ASP A 16 8.34 -1.66 1.09
CA ASP A 16 9.32 -0.62 1.45
C ASP A 16 9.47 0.42 0.33
N ARG A 17 9.50 -0.01 -0.93
CA ARG A 17 9.55 0.91 -2.06
C ARG A 17 8.30 1.77 -2.15
N LEU A 18 7.13 1.17 -1.93
CA LEU A 18 5.87 1.90 -1.97
C LEU A 18 5.76 2.92 -0.82
N ILE A 19 6.23 2.57 0.37
CA ILE A 19 6.26 3.50 1.49
C ILE A 19 7.13 4.71 1.15
N ALA A 20 8.29 4.49 0.54
CA ALA A 20 9.18 5.57 0.14
C ALA A 20 8.50 6.52 -0.87
N VAL A 21 7.77 5.98 -1.85
CA VAL A 21 7.00 6.79 -2.80
C VAL A 21 5.91 7.57 -2.08
N ALA A 22 5.19 6.92 -1.19
CA ALA A 22 4.04 7.52 -0.48
C ALA A 22 4.44 8.69 0.42
N ARG A 23 5.71 8.74 0.85
CA ARG A 23 6.22 9.83 1.69
C ARG A 23 6.49 11.12 0.93
N SER A 24 6.56 11.07 -0.39
CA SER A 24 6.74 12.27 -1.22
C SER A 24 5.38 12.96 -1.42
N ASP A 25 5.36 14.06 -2.18
CA ASP A 25 4.15 14.85 -2.37
C ASP A 25 3.70 14.95 -3.83
N THR A 26 3.95 13.93 -4.60
CA THR A 26 3.54 13.86 -6.02
C THR A 26 2.15 13.24 -6.16
N GLY A 27 1.59 13.31 -7.36
CA GLY A 27 0.34 12.62 -7.68
C GLY A 27 0.46 11.10 -7.52
N GLN A 28 1.61 10.54 -7.85
CA GLN A 28 1.86 9.12 -7.64
C GLN A 28 1.96 8.78 -6.15
N SER A 29 2.60 9.66 -5.36
CA SER A 29 2.71 9.49 -3.91
C SER A 29 1.33 9.39 -3.28
N ARG A 30 0.39 10.25 -3.69
CA ARG A 30 -0.99 10.22 -3.20
C ARG A 30 -1.67 8.90 -3.52
N ARG A 31 -1.53 8.44 -4.76
CA ARG A 31 -2.16 7.17 -5.17
C ARG A 31 -1.60 5.98 -4.42
N VAL A 32 -0.28 5.94 -4.23
CA VAL A 32 0.36 4.87 -3.48
C VAL A 32 -0.06 4.90 -2.01
N ALA A 33 -0.10 6.09 -1.40
CA ALA A 33 -0.59 6.23 -0.02
C ALA A 33 -2.03 5.73 0.09
N ASN A 34 -2.89 6.09 -0.87
CA ASN A 34 -4.27 5.62 -0.89
C ASN A 34 -4.35 4.09 -0.94
N PHE A 35 -3.50 3.45 -1.75
CA PHE A 35 -3.44 2.00 -1.81
C PHE A 35 -3.04 1.39 -0.46
N LEU A 36 -1.96 1.90 0.14
CA LEU A 36 -1.47 1.37 1.41
C LEU A 36 -2.50 1.54 2.53
N LEU A 37 -3.18 2.68 2.58
CA LEU A 37 -4.21 2.93 3.57
C LEU A 37 -5.48 2.11 3.31
N ALA A 38 -5.81 1.83 2.05
CA ALA A 38 -6.92 0.95 1.71
C ALA A 38 -6.64 -0.49 2.18
N TRP A 39 -5.38 -0.90 2.15
CA TRP A 39 -4.98 -2.20 2.68
C TRP A 39 -4.98 -2.19 4.22
N TRP A 40 -4.44 -1.14 4.82
CA TRP A 40 -4.31 -1.05 6.28
C TRP A 40 -5.66 -0.91 7.00
N CYS A 41 -6.48 0.02 6.55
CA CYS A 41 -7.78 0.29 7.17
C CYS A 41 -8.72 0.86 6.11
N GLY A 42 -9.27 -0.05 5.28
CA GLY A 42 -10.07 0.35 4.11
C GLY A 42 -11.31 1.14 4.45
N GLU A 43 -12.00 0.77 5.52
CA GLU A 43 -13.24 1.43 5.91
C GLU A 43 -13.01 2.85 6.42
N GLU A 44 -11.95 3.06 7.15
CA GLU A 44 -11.69 4.35 7.81
C GLU A 44 -10.86 5.30 6.95
N HIS A 45 -9.82 4.77 6.31
CA HIS A 45 -8.84 5.60 5.60
C HIS A 45 -8.68 5.25 4.13
N GLY A 46 -9.36 4.20 3.66
CA GLY A 46 -9.14 3.71 2.31
C GLY A 46 -9.80 4.57 1.24
N HIS A 47 -9.09 4.75 0.14
CA HIS A 47 -9.62 5.31 -1.09
C HIS A 47 -8.66 4.95 -2.21
N PHE A 48 -8.88 3.80 -2.85
CA PHE A 48 -8.04 3.41 -3.97
C PHE A 48 -8.89 2.82 -5.09
N PRO A 49 -9.42 3.67 -5.97
CA PRO A 49 -10.09 3.18 -7.16
C PRO A 49 -9.10 2.40 -8.01
N ILE A 50 -9.50 1.25 -8.52
CA ILE A 50 -8.60 0.41 -9.35
C ILE A 50 -8.06 1.19 -10.55
N ALA A 51 -8.86 2.11 -11.10
CA ALA A 51 -8.45 2.93 -12.23
C ALA A 51 -7.22 3.81 -11.94
N ASP A 52 -6.90 4.06 -10.67
CA ASP A 52 -5.69 4.80 -10.31
C ASP A 52 -4.42 4.09 -10.75
N MET A 53 -4.48 2.78 -11.02
CA MET A 53 -3.36 2.04 -11.58
C MET A 53 -2.87 2.63 -12.91
N PHE A 54 -3.78 3.21 -13.70
CA PHE A 54 -3.40 3.82 -14.97
C PHE A 54 -2.52 5.06 -14.82
N GLY A 55 -2.54 5.69 -13.66
CA GLY A 55 -1.74 6.89 -13.39
C GLY A 55 -0.40 6.62 -12.74
N LEU A 56 0.01 5.37 -12.62
CA LEU A 56 1.24 4.99 -11.94
C LEU A 56 2.32 4.57 -12.93
N ASP A 57 3.58 4.85 -12.58
CA ASP A 57 4.72 4.29 -13.31
C ASP A 57 4.66 2.76 -13.23
N ARG A 58 5.17 2.10 -14.27
CA ARG A 58 5.13 0.64 -14.36
C ARG A 58 5.78 -0.05 -13.17
N ALA A 59 6.91 0.48 -12.69
CA ALA A 59 7.60 -0.10 -11.55
C ALA A 59 6.75 -0.02 -10.28
N ILE A 60 6.06 1.10 -10.07
CA ILE A 60 5.19 1.30 -8.92
C ILE A 60 3.97 0.38 -9.03
N ALA A 61 3.37 0.32 -10.20
CA ALA A 61 2.22 -0.57 -10.44
C ALA A 61 2.60 -2.04 -10.23
N ALA A 62 3.82 -2.43 -10.63
CA ALA A 62 4.32 -3.79 -10.42
C ALA A 62 4.45 -4.11 -8.93
N ASP A 63 4.90 -3.15 -8.13
CA ASP A 63 5.02 -3.35 -6.68
C ASP A 63 3.64 -3.52 -6.03
N ILE A 64 2.66 -2.73 -6.44
CA ILE A 64 1.28 -2.89 -5.96
C ILE A 64 0.74 -4.25 -6.35
N ALA A 65 0.93 -4.66 -7.61
CA ALA A 65 0.47 -5.95 -8.08
C ALA A 65 1.12 -7.11 -7.31
N ALA A 66 2.40 -6.98 -6.98
CA ALA A 66 3.12 -7.99 -6.21
C ALA A 66 2.50 -8.16 -4.82
N ILE A 67 2.16 -7.06 -4.16
CA ILE A 67 1.52 -7.12 -2.84
C ILE A 67 0.12 -7.75 -2.96
N ILE A 68 -0.69 -7.30 -3.90
CA ILE A 68 -2.02 -7.85 -4.10
C ILE A 68 -1.94 -9.37 -4.36
N GLY A 69 -1.02 -9.78 -5.21
CA GLY A 69 -0.80 -11.20 -5.50
C GLY A 69 -0.41 -11.99 -4.27
N PHE A 70 0.47 -11.43 -3.44
CA PHE A 70 0.87 -12.07 -2.18
C PHE A 70 -0.33 -12.21 -1.24
N LEU A 71 -1.10 -11.15 -1.06
CA LEU A 71 -2.26 -11.16 -0.16
C LEU A 71 -3.31 -12.18 -0.61
N GLY A 72 -3.54 -12.29 -1.91
CA GLY A 72 -4.53 -13.21 -2.44
C GLY A 72 -4.17 -14.69 -2.25
N GLN A 73 -2.94 -15.00 -1.91
CA GLN A 73 -2.47 -16.36 -1.68
C GLN A 73 -2.39 -16.74 -0.20
N GLN A 74 -2.73 -15.84 0.69
CA GLN A 74 -2.63 -16.12 2.12
C GLN A 74 -3.89 -16.82 2.64
N PRO A 75 -3.76 -17.76 3.60
CA PRO A 75 -4.91 -18.47 4.17
C PRO A 75 -5.72 -17.59 5.11
N CYS A 76 -5.19 -16.45 5.55
CA CYS A 76 -5.86 -15.52 6.44
C CYS A 76 -5.39 -14.10 6.14
N ALA A 77 -6.04 -13.10 6.75
CA ALA A 77 -5.70 -11.70 6.53
C ALA A 77 -4.27 -11.39 7.00
N VAL A 78 -3.54 -10.68 6.16
CA VAL A 78 -2.18 -10.21 6.46
C VAL A 78 -2.14 -8.71 6.19
N TYR A 79 -1.71 -7.95 7.19
CA TYR A 79 -1.64 -6.49 7.10
C TYR A 79 -0.18 -6.02 7.17
N ALA A 80 0.04 -4.74 6.84
CA ALA A 80 1.38 -4.17 6.77
C ALA A 80 2.16 -4.26 8.09
N ASP A 81 1.49 -4.27 9.24
CA ASP A 81 2.14 -4.39 10.53
C ASP A 81 2.83 -5.74 10.73
N GLU A 82 2.39 -6.78 10.04
CA GLU A 82 3.03 -8.09 10.10
C GLU A 82 4.39 -8.10 9.39
N PHE A 83 4.67 -7.07 8.61
CA PHE A 83 5.99 -6.84 8.02
C PHE A 83 6.84 -5.90 8.88
N GLY A 84 6.35 -5.47 10.05
CA GLY A 84 7.07 -4.55 10.91
C GLY A 84 7.01 -3.10 10.45
N ARG A 85 5.96 -2.71 9.71
CA ARG A 85 5.85 -1.37 9.10
C ARG A 85 4.71 -0.54 9.68
N ARG A 86 4.28 -0.87 10.88
CA ARG A 86 3.16 -0.19 11.53
C ARG A 86 3.40 1.32 11.71
N LYS A 87 4.59 1.68 12.16
CA LYS A 87 4.94 3.08 12.37
C LYS A 87 4.87 3.85 11.06
N GLU A 88 5.42 3.28 10.01
CA GLU A 88 5.45 3.91 8.70
C GLU A 88 4.05 4.15 8.16
N ILE A 89 3.14 3.19 8.33
CA ILE A 89 1.76 3.36 7.90
C ILE A 89 1.06 4.44 8.72
N ARG A 90 1.29 4.49 10.03
CA ARG A 90 0.73 5.55 10.88
C ARG A 90 1.21 6.94 10.45
N ASP A 91 2.48 7.05 10.07
CA ASP A 91 3.02 8.30 9.56
C ASP A 91 2.30 8.72 8.26
N LEU A 92 1.97 7.77 7.40
CA LEU A 92 1.21 8.05 6.18
C LEU A 92 -0.21 8.55 6.48
N ILE A 93 -0.85 8.01 7.51
CA ILE A 93 -2.17 8.49 7.93
C ILE A 93 -2.08 9.95 8.33
N ARG A 94 -1.08 10.33 9.12
CA ARG A 94 -0.89 11.72 9.53
C ARG A 94 -0.63 12.62 8.34
N LEU A 95 0.14 12.15 7.37
CA LEU A 95 0.50 12.93 6.21
C LEU A 95 -0.68 13.13 5.24
N TRP A 96 -1.44 12.08 4.99
CA TRP A 96 -2.48 12.07 3.94
C TRP A 96 -3.91 12.16 4.46
N ARG A 97 -4.13 12.00 5.76
CA ARG A 97 -5.44 12.09 6.40
C ARG A 97 -5.39 12.93 7.68
N PRO A 98 -4.81 14.14 7.63
CA PRO A 98 -4.60 14.94 8.86
C PRO A 98 -5.89 15.29 9.57
N ALA A 99 -6.97 15.59 8.84
CA ALA A 99 -8.25 15.97 9.45
C ALA A 99 -8.82 14.83 10.30
N ARG A 100 -8.69 13.60 9.84
CA ARG A 100 -9.17 12.42 10.59
C ARG A 100 -8.29 12.15 11.80
N THR A 101 -6.99 12.36 11.67
CA THR A 101 -6.05 12.20 12.79
C THR A 101 -6.33 13.22 13.88
N GLU A 102 -6.59 14.47 13.51
CA GLU A 102 -6.89 15.54 14.45
C GLU A 102 -8.25 15.34 15.14
N ALA A 103 -9.22 14.79 14.43
CA ALA A 103 -10.54 14.52 14.96
C ALA A 103 -10.56 13.37 15.97
N ALA A 104 -9.60 12.49 15.90
CA ALA A 104 -9.48 11.39 16.84
C ALA A 104 -8.85 11.86 18.14
#